data_c0487c152e4f61e38a3d5702d1ce0818
#
_entry.id   c0487c152e4f61e38a3d5702d1ce0818
#
_cell.length_a   1.000
_cell.length_b   1.000
_cell.length_c   1.000
_cell.angle_alpha   90.00
_cell.angle_beta   90.00
_cell.angle_gamma   90.00
#
_symmetry.space_group_name_H-M   'P 1'
#
loop_
_entity.id
_entity.type
_entity.pdbx_description
1 polymer ?
#
loop_
_entity_poly.entity_id
_entity_poly.type
_entity_poly.pdbx_seq_one_letter_code
_entity_poly.pdbx_strand_id
1 'polypeptide(L)'
;MTPVLWAAGGTGFTFLMTTLGASVVFFFRKDVNQSVQRIFLGFAAGVMIAASVWSLLIPAIEEAEASGIAGWIPAAGGFVLGVLFLILLDTLLPHLHPDLNSNKTNEAEGISSTWKRTTLLVMAVTLHNIPEGMAVGLAFALAAQHGGDPALYTAAMALAIGIGIQNFPEGAAISLP
;
A
#
# COMPACT_ATOMS: atom_id res chain seq x y z
N MET A 1 -24.62 3.84 -6.44
CA MET A 1 -23.66 4.65 -5.64
C MET A 1 -22.80 5.43 -6.63
N THR A 2 -22.37 6.64 -6.27
CA THR A 2 -21.44 7.39 -7.13
C THR A 2 -20.05 6.73 -7.09
N PRO A 3 -19.25 6.83 -8.16
CA PRO A 3 -17.87 6.28 -8.20
C PRO A 3 -17.01 6.75 -7.02
N VAL A 4 -17.19 7.98 -6.60
CA VAL A 4 -16.50 8.56 -5.43
C VAL A 4 -16.85 7.83 -4.14
N LEU A 5 -18.10 7.41 -3.95
CA LEU A 5 -18.51 6.67 -2.77
C LEU A 5 -17.93 5.25 -2.75
N TRP A 6 -17.80 4.62 -3.91
CA TRP A 6 -17.12 3.34 -4.04
C TRP A 6 -15.62 3.45 -3.70
N ALA A 7 -14.94 4.45 -4.26
CA ALA A 7 -13.55 4.72 -3.95
C ALA A 7 -13.34 5.05 -2.47
N ALA A 8 -14.20 5.92 -1.89
CA ALA A 8 -14.14 6.25 -0.48
C ALA A 8 -14.42 5.04 0.42
N GLY A 9 -15.35 4.16 0.03
CA GLY A 9 -15.59 2.91 0.74
C GLY A 9 -14.40 1.96 0.72
N GLY A 10 -13.79 1.78 -0.45
CA GLY A 10 -12.60 0.94 -0.63
C GLY A 10 -11.39 1.46 0.15
N THR A 11 -11.06 2.74 0.02
CA THR A 11 -9.96 3.35 0.78
C THR A 11 -10.26 3.44 2.28
N GLY A 12 -11.52 3.69 2.66
CA GLY A 12 -11.96 3.64 4.05
C GLY A 12 -11.78 2.24 4.67
N PHE A 13 -12.09 1.19 3.90
CA PHE A 13 -11.86 -0.18 4.33
C PHE A 13 -10.36 -0.48 4.54
N THR A 14 -9.49 -0.08 3.61
CA THR A 14 -8.03 -0.28 3.78
C THR A 14 -7.50 0.46 5.02
N PHE A 15 -7.92 1.69 5.24
CA PHE A 15 -7.60 2.46 6.45
C PHE A 15 -8.07 1.77 7.74
N LEU A 16 -9.30 1.26 7.76
CA LEU A 16 -9.85 0.52 8.90
C LEU A 16 -9.02 -0.73 9.21
N MET A 17 -8.57 -1.45 8.20
CA MET A 17 -7.75 -2.65 8.38
C MET A 17 -6.37 -2.32 8.96
N THR A 18 -5.71 -1.25 8.51
CA THR A 18 -4.46 -0.75 9.14
C THR A 18 -4.69 -0.38 10.60
N THR A 19 -5.79 0.32 10.90
CA THR A 19 -6.16 0.74 12.26
C THR A 19 -6.45 -0.47 13.15
N LEU A 20 -7.18 -1.46 12.64
CA LEU A 20 -7.46 -2.71 13.36
C LEU A 20 -6.16 -3.49 13.62
N GLY A 21 -5.27 -3.58 12.64
CA GLY A 21 -3.94 -4.17 12.82
C GLY A 21 -3.16 -3.45 13.92
N ALA A 22 -3.09 -2.14 13.88
CA ALA A 22 -2.43 -1.35 14.91
C ALA A 22 -3.05 -1.54 16.30
N SER A 23 -4.36 -1.78 16.40
CA SER A 23 -5.05 -2.02 17.66
C SER A 23 -4.68 -3.34 18.35
N VAL A 24 -4.02 -4.25 17.66
CA VAL A 24 -3.55 -5.54 18.20
C VAL A 24 -2.62 -5.32 19.40
N VAL A 25 -1.89 -4.21 19.47
CA VAL A 25 -1.02 -3.86 20.61
C VAL A 25 -1.77 -3.82 21.94
N PHE A 26 -3.06 -3.51 21.96
CA PHE A 26 -3.85 -3.49 23.19
C PHE A 26 -4.13 -4.89 23.77
N PHE A 27 -4.07 -5.91 22.94
CA PHE A 27 -4.35 -7.29 23.31
C PHE A 27 -3.07 -8.11 23.55
N PHE A 28 -1.96 -7.75 22.89
CA PHE A 28 -0.69 -8.45 22.98
C PHE A 28 0.36 -7.58 23.67
N ARG A 29 0.75 -7.96 24.89
CA ARG A 29 1.78 -7.28 25.69
C ARG A 29 3.17 -7.91 25.57
N LYS A 30 3.32 -8.93 24.76
CA LYS A 30 4.58 -9.66 24.55
C LYS A 30 4.97 -9.58 23.09
N ASP A 31 6.28 -9.63 22.85
CA ASP A 31 6.84 -9.68 21.50
C ASP A 31 6.18 -10.79 20.68
N VAL A 32 5.79 -10.46 19.46
CA VAL A 32 5.27 -11.42 18.51
C VAL A 32 6.43 -12.29 18.03
N ASN A 33 6.19 -13.60 17.93
CA ASN A 33 7.19 -14.53 17.40
C ASN A 33 7.65 -14.08 16.02
N GLN A 34 8.97 -13.90 15.86
CA GLN A 34 9.58 -13.44 14.61
C GLN A 34 9.17 -14.28 13.38
N SER A 35 8.93 -15.57 13.56
CA SER A 35 8.46 -16.42 12.46
C SER A 35 7.06 -16.06 12.01
N VAL A 36 6.16 -15.75 12.94
CA VAL A 36 4.80 -15.29 12.64
C VAL A 36 4.85 -13.94 11.90
N GLN A 37 5.67 -13.01 12.39
CA GLN A 37 5.86 -11.71 11.75
C GLN A 37 6.38 -11.85 10.31
N ARG A 38 7.37 -12.71 10.07
CA ARG A 38 7.89 -12.99 8.72
C ARG A 38 6.85 -13.58 7.77
N ILE A 39 5.98 -14.46 8.28
CA ILE A 39 4.89 -15.03 7.49
C ILE A 39 3.91 -13.93 7.08
N PHE A 40 3.51 -13.06 8.00
CA PHE A 40 2.59 -11.97 7.70
C PHE A 40 3.19 -10.96 6.71
N LEU A 41 4.45 -10.57 6.88
CA LEU A 41 5.14 -9.67 5.95
C LEU A 41 5.32 -10.32 4.58
N GLY A 42 5.67 -11.61 4.51
CA GLY A 42 5.76 -12.35 3.25
C GLY A 42 4.41 -12.47 2.53
N PHE A 43 3.34 -12.68 3.27
CA PHE A 43 1.97 -12.68 2.74
C PHE A 43 1.60 -11.29 2.17
N ALA A 44 1.85 -10.22 2.93
CA ALA A 44 1.59 -8.86 2.48
C ALA A 44 2.36 -8.54 1.19
N ALA A 45 3.65 -8.87 1.13
CA ALA A 45 4.47 -8.70 -0.07
C ALA A 45 3.90 -9.48 -1.28
N GLY A 46 3.45 -10.71 -1.06
CA GLY A 46 2.81 -11.51 -2.12
C GLY A 46 1.53 -10.88 -2.65
N VAL A 47 0.68 -10.36 -1.77
CA VAL A 47 -0.55 -9.64 -2.15
C VAL A 47 -0.22 -8.37 -2.93
N MET A 48 0.77 -7.59 -2.51
CA MET A 48 1.21 -6.38 -3.22
C MET A 48 1.71 -6.69 -4.63
N ILE A 49 2.53 -7.72 -4.81
CA ILE A 49 3.01 -8.13 -6.14
C ILE A 49 1.83 -8.56 -7.01
N ALA A 50 0.93 -9.38 -6.49
CA ALA A 50 -0.27 -9.81 -7.20
C ALA A 50 -1.14 -8.62 -7.62
N ALA A 51 -1.43 -7.71 -6.70
CA ALA A 51 -2.20 -6.50 -6.98
C ALA A 51 -1.54 -5.62 -8.05
N SER A 52 -0.23 -5.42 -7.96
CA SER A 52 0.53 -4.62 -8.94
C SER A 52 0.43 -5.19 -10.35
N VAL A 53 0.51 -6.51 -10.50
CA VAL A 53 0.46 -7.15 -11.82
C VAL A 53 -0.97 -7.22 -12.35
N TRP A 54 -1.87 -7.88 -11.61
CA TRP A 54 -3.21 -8.21 -12.13
C TRP A 54 -4.22 -7.07 -12.03
N SER A 55 -4.08 -6.20 -11.03
CA SER A 55 -5.05 -5.12 -10.83
C SER A 55 -4.60 -3.76 -11.35
N LEU A 56 -3.32 -3.57 -11.66
CA LEU A 56 -2.79 -2.28 -12.12
C LEU A 56 -2.07 -2.40 -13.47
N LEU A 57 -1.02 -3.21 -13.59
CA LEU A 57 -0.22 -3.26 -14.83
C LEU A 57 -1.00 -3.84 -16.01
N ILE A 58 -1.68 -4.97 -15.84
CA ILE A 58 -2.44 -5.60 -16.93
C ILE A 58 -3.55 -4.67 -17.41
N PRO A 59 -4.44 -4.11 -16.56
CA PRO A 59 -5.43 -3.15 -17.01
C PRO A 59 -4.85 -1.89 -17.66
N ALA A 60 -3.70 -1.40 -17.19
CA ALA A 60 -3.05 -0.24 -17.80
C ALA A 60 -2.52 -0.54 -19.21
N ILE A 61 -2.02 -1.76 -19.45
CA ILE A 61 -1.60 -2.22 -20.78
C ILE A 61 -2.81 -2.32 -21.71
N GLU A 62 -3.87 -2.99 -21.27
CA GLU A 62 -5.09 -3.19 -22.06
C GLU A 62 -5.75 -1.84 -22.43
N GLU A 63 -5.83 -0.91 -21.50
CA GLU A 63 -6.40 0.42 -21.73
C GLU A 63 -5.57 1.24 -22.74
N ALA A 64 -4.24 1.15 -22.63
CA ALA A 64 -3.33 1.81 -23.57
C ALA A 64 -3.48 1.24 -24.98
N GLU A 65 -3.53 -0.08 -25.12
CA GLU A 65 -3.71 -0.75 -26.41
C GLU A 65 -5.07 -0.42 -27.04
N ALA A 66 -6.13 -0.36 -26.24
CA ALA A 66 -7.45 0.07 -26.67
C ALA A 66 -7.45 1.52 -27.18
N SER A 67 -6.55 2.37 -26.63
CA SER A 67 -6.34 3.75 -27.05
C SER A 67 -5.34 3.91 -28.21
N GLY A 68 -4.81 2.81 -28.78
CA GLY A 68 -3.83 2.81 -29.86
C GLY A 68 -2.39 3.14 -29.45
N ILE A 69 -2.10 3.09 -28.16
CA ILE A 69 -0.77 3.29 -27.58
C ILE A 69 -0.16 1.93 -27.27
N ALA A 70 1.14 1.73 -27.55
CA ALA A 70 1.82 0.50 -27.19
C ALA A 70 1.80 0.30 -25.66
N GLY A 71 1.18 -0.79 -25.17
CA GLY A 71 0.87 -1.02 -23.76
C GLY A 71 2.08 -0.99 -22.84
N TRP A 72 3.26 -1.38 -23.33
CA TRP A 72 4.49 -1.33 -22.55
C TRP A 72 4.94 0.09 -22.17
N ILE A 73 4.55 1.13 -22.95
CA ILE A 73 4.97 2.52 -22.70
C ILE A 73 4.41 3.03 -21.35
N PRO A 74 3.09 3.05 -21.11
CA PRO A 74 2.56 3.51 -19.84
C PRO A 74 2.88 2.53 -18.69
N ALA A 75 2.97 1.23 -18.94
CA ALA A 75 3.31 0.25 -17.91
C ALA A 75 4.75 0.42 -17.42
N ALA A 76 5.74 0.42 -18.32
CA ALA A 76 7.14 0.61 -17.95
C ALA A 76 7.40 2.04 -17.45
N GLY A 77 6.84 3.04 -18.11
CA GLY A 77 6.97 4.44 -17.72
C GLY A 77 6.38 4.70 -16.34
N GLY A 78 5.17 4.23 -16.08
CA GLY A 78 4.50 4.35 -14.79
C GLY A 78 5.25 3.62 -13.67
N PHE A 79 5.75 2.41 -13.95
CA PHE A 79 6.55 1.65 -12.99
C PHE A 79 7.84 2.40 -12.60
N VAL A 80 8.60 2.87 -13.60
CA VAL A 80 9.85 3.63 -13.38
C VAL A 80 9.56 4.94 -12.63
N LEU A 81 8.52 5.68 -13.02
CA LEU A 81 8.13 6.91 -12.32
C LEU A 81 7.69 6.63 -10.88
N GLY A 82 6.98 5.55 -10.63
CA GLY A 82 6.61 5.12 -9.29
C GLY A 82 7.83 4.81 -8.41
N VAL A 83 8.80 4.08 -8.95
CA VAL A 83 10.06 3.80 -8.24
C VAL A 83 10.83 5.10 -7.93
N LEU A 84 10.96 5.99 -8.92
CA LEU A 84 11.62 7.29 -8.74
C LEU A 84 10.89 8.16 -7.70
N PHE A 85 9.57 8.15 -7.72
CA PHE A 85 8.76 8.86 -6.75
C PHE A 85 8.98 8.33 -5.33
N LEU A 86 9.00 7.00 -5.15
CA LEU A 86 9.27 6.39 -3.84
C LEU A 86 10.69 6.70 -3.36
N ILE A 87 11.72 6.63 -4.23
CA ILE A 87 13.10 7.00 -3.88
C ILE A 87 13.15 8.48 -3.46
N LEU A 88 12.44 9.35 -4.17
CA LEU A 88 12.38 10.77 -3.82
C LEU A 88 11.75 10.98 -2.43
N LEU A 89 10.63 10.31 -2.14
CA LEU A 89 9.99 10.37 -0.83
C LEU A 89 10.92 9.85 0.26
N ASP A 90 11.57 8.72 0.01
CA ASP A 90 12.51 8.07 0.92
C ASP A 90 13.70 8.98 1.28
N THR A 91 14.23 9.70 0.30
CA THR A 91 15.35 10.62 0.51
C THR A 91 14.96 11.96 1.14
N LEU A 92 13.73 12.46 0.87
CA LEU A 92 13.31 13.78 1.35
C LEU A 92 12.61 13.74 2.71
N LEU A 93 11.95 12.65 3.05
CA LEU A 93 11.14 12.60 4.27
C LEU A 93 11.85 11.79 5.36
N PRO A 94 11.98 12.37 6.57
CA PRO A 94 12.59 11.65 7.68
C PRO A 94 11.65 10.53 8.14
N HIS A 95 12.12 9.29 8.08
CA HIS A 95 11.36 8.12 8.50
C HIS A 95 12.27 7.03 9.05
N LEU A 96 11.68 6.02 9.68
CA LEU A 96 12.39 4.85 10.20
C LEU A 96 11.80 3.60 9.57
N HIS A 97 12.69 2.73 9.08
CA HIS A 97 12.29 1.37 8.74
C HIS A 97 12.31 0.49 9.99
N PRO A 98 11.30 -0.35 10.21
CA PRO A 98 11.34 -1.35 11.27
C PRO A 98 12.32 -2.46 10.90
N ASP A 99 13.60 -2.28 11.23
CA ASP A 99 14.60 -3.32 11.05
C ASP A 99 14.34 -4.49 12.02
N LEU A 100 14.16 -5.68 11.45
CA LEU A 100 14.00 -6.93 12.19
C LEU A 100 15.27 -7.40 12.91
N ASN A 101 16.39 -6.71 12.74
CA ASN A 101 17.69 -6.99 13.37
C ASN A 101 18.13 -5.81 14.26
N SER A 102 17.62 -5.76 15.45
CA SER A 102 17.69 -4.66 16.41
C SER A 102 19.04 -4.47 17.13
N ASN A 103 20.17 -4.78 16.55
CA ASN A 103 21.48 -4.52 17.17
C ASN A 103 22.26 -3.33 16.60
N LYS A 104 21.68 -2.56 15.68
CA LYS A 104 22.25 -1.28 15.24
C LYS A 104 21.33 -0.14 15.62
N THR A 105 21.90 0.91 16.14
CA THR A 105 21.24 2.19 16.41
C THR A 105 20.35 2.55 15.24
N ASN A 106 19.03 2.67 15.51
CA ASN A 106 18.04 3.07 14.52
C ASN A 106 18.35 4.50 14.06
N GLU A 107 19.14 4.64 13.02
CA GLU A 107 19.35 5.92 12.35
C GLU A 107 18.13 6.17 11.47
N ALA A 108 17.56 7.38 11.59
CA ALA A 108 16.48 7.80 10.70
C ALA A 108 17.05 7.97 9.29
N GLU A 109 16.35 7.44 8.30
CA GLU A 109 16.66 7.66 6.89
C GLU A 109 16.04 8.98 6.41
N GLY A 110 16.56 9.54 5.30
CA GLY A 110 16.15 10.83 4.78
C GLY A 110 16.89 12.01 5.44
N ILE A 111 16.22 13.16 5.50
CA ILE A 111 16.79 14.36 6.13
C ILE A 111 16.87 14.18 7.64
N SER A 112 18.00 14.55 8.25
CA SER A 112 18.18 14.44 9.70
C SER A 112 17.06 15.14 10.47
N SER A 113 16.44 14.41 11.40
CA SER A 113 15.28 14.87 12.15
C SER A 113 15.44 14.64 13.65
N THR A 114 14.93 15.57 14.44
CA THR A 114 14.81 15.45 15.91
C THR A 114 13.46 14.83 16.33
N TRP A 115 12.67 14.37 15.37
CA TRP A 115 11.36 13.81 15.66
C TRP A 115 11.46 12.48 16.43
N LYS A 116 10.45 12.22 17.24
CA LYS A 116 10.37 10.98 18.01
C LYS A 116 10.24 9.78 17.07
N ARG A 117 10.84 8.65 17.44
CA ARG A 117 10.76 7.38 16.69
C ARG A 117 9.33 7.04 16.26
N THR A 118 8.36 7.19 17.16
CA THR A 118 6.95 6.92 16.85
C THR A 118 6.42 7.80 15.71
N THR A 119 6.79 9.08 15.69
CA THR A 119 6.39 10.01 14.62
C THR A 119 6.97 9.60 13.28
N LEU A 120 8.23 9.18 13.25
CA LEU A 120 8.91 8.72 12.05
C LEU A 120 8.31 7.42 11.52
N LEU A 121 7.93 6.48 12.40
CA LEU A 121 7.23 5.25 12.02
C LEU A 121 5.84 5.53 11.44
N VAL A 122 5.06 6.40 12.08
CA VAL A 122 3.75 6.81 11.56
C VAL A 122 3.90 7.49 10.20
N MET A 123 4.92 8.30 10.01
CA MET A 123 5.23 8.92 8.73
C MET A 123 5.51 7.88 7.64
N ALA A 124 6.38 6.90 7.92
CA ALA A 124 6.71 5.82 6.99
C ALA A 124 5.46 5.09 6.50
N VAL A 125 4.57 4.70 7.44
CA VAL A 125 3.31 4.04 7.10
C VAL A 125 2.38 4.91 6.28
N THR A 126 2.24 6.17 6.68
CA THR A 126 1.39 7.12 5.95
C THR A 126 1.85 7.25 4.50
N LEU A 127 3.16 7.35 4.27
CA LEU A 127 3.76 7.44 2.94
C LEU A 127 3.53 6.17 2.12
N HIS A 128 3.61 5.01 2.76
CA HIS A 128 3.36 3.72 2.12
C HIS A 128 1.89 3.56 1.70
N ASN A 129 0.97 4.01 2.54
CA ASN A 129 -0.46 3.91 2.27
C ASN A 129 -0.99 4.92 1.23
N ILE A 130 -0.24 6.00 0.88
CA ILE A 130 -0.66 6.94 -0.16
C ILE A 130 -0.76 6.26 -1.54
N PRO A 131 0.29 5.59 -2.06
CA PRO A 131 0.19 4.87 -3.34
C PRO A 131 -0.89 3.79 -3.35
N GLU A 132 -1.09 3.10 -2.24
CA GLU A 132 -2.14 2.07 -2.10
C GLU A 132 -3.55 2.66 -2.23
N GLY A 133 -3.81 3.75 -1.52
CA GLY A 133 -5.08 4.46 -1.62
C GLY A 133 -5.32 5.02 -3.03
N MET A 134 -4.26 5.50 -3.69
CA MET A 134 -4.33 5.95 -5.09
C MET A 134 -4.67 4.78 -6.02
N ALA A 135 -4.06 3.61 -5.84
CA ALA A 135 -4.34 2.42 -6.65
C ALA A 135 -5.80 2.00 -6.54
N VAL A 136 -6.35 1.93 -5.32
CA VAL A 136 -7.77 1.63 -5.09
C VAL A 136 -8.67 2.69 -5.74
N GLY A 137 -8.36 3.97 -5.57
CA GLY A 137 -9.13 5.07 -6.15
C GLY A 137 -9.14 5.01 -7.68
N LEU A 138 -7.99 4.75 -8.31
CA LEU A 138 -7.86 4.63 -9.76
C LEU A 138 -8.64 3.43 -10.31
N ALA A 139 -8.61 2.28 -9.64
CA ALA A 139 -9.37 1.11 -10.07
C ALA A 139 -10.89 1.39 -10.10
N PHE A 140 -11.44 2.06 -9.10
CA PHE A 140 -12.84 2.48 -9.11
C PHE A 140 -13.12 3.58 -10.15
N ALA A 141 -12.18 4.47 -10.40
CA ALA A 141 -12.31 5.50 -11.45
C ALA A 141 -12.35 4.86 -12.83
N LEU A 142 -11.51 3.89 -13.12
CA LEU A 142 -11.51 3.12 -14.36
C LEU A 142 -12.85 2.42 -14.58
N ALA A 143 -13.36 1.72 -13.58
CA ALA A 143 -14.67 1.08 -13.64
C ALA A 143 -15.80 2.08 -13.97
N ALA A 144 -15.72 3.28 -13.43
CA ALA A 144 -16.68 4.33 -13.68
C ALA A 144 -16.59 4.91 -15.11
N GLN A 145 -15.39 5.05 -15.65
CA GLN A 145 -15.15 5.54 -17.02
C GLN A 145 -15.70 4.57 -18.08
N HIS A 146 -15.70 3.28 -17.78
CA HIS A 146 -16.28 2.22 -18.64
C HIS A 146 -17.79 2.01 -18.39
N GLY A 147 -18.52 3.05 -18.07
CA GLY A 147 -19.97 3.01 -17.93
C GLY A 147 -20.47 2.20 -16.72
N GLY A 148 -19.60 1.91 -15.78
CA GLY A 148 -19.95 1.15 -14.58
C GLY A 148 -19.93 -0.36 -14.80
N ASP A 149 -19.04 -0.87 -15.63
CA ASP A 149 -18.89 -2.30 -15.90
C ASP A 149 -18.77 -3.09 -14.58
N PRO A 150 -19.66 -4.06 -14.35
CA PRO A 150 -19.64 -4.87 -13.14
C PRO A 150 -18.34 -5.67 -12.95
N ALA A 151 -17.68 -6.09 -14.03
CA ALA A 151 -16.42 -6.83 -13.96
C ALA A 151 -15.30 -5.94 -13.41
N LEU A 152 -15.20 -4.68 -13.89
CA LEU A 152 -14.22 -3.71 -13.42
C LEU A 152 -14.49 -3.29 -11.97
N TYR A 153 -15.76 -3.13 -11.58
CA TYR A 153 -16.10 -2.90 -10.16
C TYR A 153 -15.70 -4.07 -9.27
N THR A 154 -15.92 -5.30 -9.74
CA THR A 154 -15.52 -6.51 -9.00
C THR A 154 -14.00 -6.58 -8.86
N ALA A 155 -13.25 -6.25 -9.90
CA ALA A 155 -11.78 -6.18 -9.86
C ALA A 155 -11.30 -5.09 -8.89
N ALA A 156 -11.90 -3.90 -8.92
CA ALA A 156 -11.59 -2.82 -7.99
C ALA A 156 -11.88 -3.19 -6.52
N MET A 157 -12.99 -3.91 -6.28
CA MET A 157 -13.31 -4.42 -4.94
C MET A 157 -12.32 -5.49 -4.50
N ALA A 158 -11.93 -6.40 -5.38
CA ALA A 158 -10.93 -7.43 -5.08
C ALA A 158 -9.58 -6.80 -4.72
N LEU A 159 -9.16 -5.75 -5.45
CA LEU A 159 -7.98 -4.97 -5.12
C LEU A 159 -8.09 -4.32 -3.73
N ALA A 160 -9.19 -3.64 -3.44
CA ALA A 160 -9.42 -2.99 -2.14
C ALA A 160 -9.41 -4.00 -0.98
N ILE A 161 -10.03 -5.17 -1.17
CA ILE A 161 -10.04 -6.24 -0.18
C ILE A 161 -8.62 -6.81 0.01
N GLY A 162 -7.90 -7.08 -1.07
CA GLY A 162 -6.51 -7.58 -1.02
C GLY A 162 -5.59 -6.63 -0.26
N ILE A 163 -5.60 -5.34 -0.61
CA ILE A 163 -4.84 -4.29 0.08
C ILE A 163 -5.29 -4.18 1.54
N GLY A 164 -6.59 -4.21 1.82
CA GLY A 164 -7.09 -4.18 3.19
C GLY A 164 -6.60 -5.36 4.04
N ILE A 165 -6.62 -6.57 3.50
CA ILE A 165 -6.13 -7.77 4.21
C ILE A 165 -4.63 -7.66 4.54
N GLN A 166 -3.80 -7.14 3.63
CA GLN A 166 -2.37 -6.96 3.89
C GLN A 166 -2.08 -5.82 4.88
N ASN A 167 -2.90 -4.77 4.88
CA ASN A 167 -2.75 -3.62 5.76
C ASN A 167 -2.96 -3.99 7.25
N PHE A 168 -3.70 -5.06 7.53
CA PHE A 168 -3.86 -5.53 8.91
C PHE A 168 -2.53 -6.03 9.53
N PRO A 169 -1.77 -6.97 8.92
CA PRO A 169 -0.43 -7.34 9.40
C PRO A 169 0.54 -6.16 9.43
N GLU A 170 0.47 -5.25 8.48
CA GLU A 170 1.31 -4.06 8.43
C GLU A 170 1.06 -3.14 9.64
N GLY A 171 -0.19 -2.82 9.92
CA GLY A 171 -0.57 -2.05 11.09
C GLY A 171 -0.15 -2.72 12.40
N ALA A 172 -0.27 -4.04 12.48
CA ALA A 172 0.18 -4.82 13.63
C ALA A 172 1.70 -4.77 13.79
N ALA A 173 2.47 -4.91 12.70
CA ALA A 173 3.93 -4.91 12.74
C ALA A 173 4.52 -3.59 13.24
N ILE A 174 3.84 -2.48 12.99
CA ILE A 174 4.30 -1.14 13.39
C ILE A 174 3.92 -0.80 14.83
N SER A 175 2.81 -1.34 15.32
CA SER A 175 2.31 -1.04 16.65
C SER A 175 2.90 -1.95 17.73
N LEU A 176 3.39 -3.13 17.36
CA LEU A 176 3.98 -4.09 18.30
C LEU A 176 5.45 -3.73 18.56
N PRO A 177 5.90 -3.82 19.81
CA PRO A 177 7.28 -3.50 20.22
C PRO A 177 8.29 -4.51 19.68
#